data_925a936112aae854b51eaa4037d66691
#
_entry.id   925a936112aae854b51eaa4037d66691
#
_cell.length_a   1.000
_cell.length_b   1.000
_cell.length_c   1.000
_cell.angle_alpha   90.00
_cell.angle_beta   90.00
_cell.angle_gamma   90.00
#
_symmetry.space_group_name_H-M   'P 1'
#
loop_
_entity.id
_entity.type
_entity.pdbx_description
1 polymer ?
#
loop_
_entity_poly.entity_id
_entity_poly.type
_entity_poly.pdbx_seq_one_letter_code
_entity_poly.pdbx_strand_id
1 'polypeptide(L)'
;MLQLPSAWSAFISESTHGASCLGQLSGLEERKEIYKQAVHTLSDSAATRLVLVSRPDDAPLKEAARSSHELQALGIRNQALVINGLLQQSDDEDAVTRQLFERQQAAMRNMPESLKGFPAFSIPLRSYNLSNIANIRRMLSSDAVAGVPDYRPLAGEKTLDDLVQDLYESGKRVIFTMGKGGVGKTTVATRIALGLKRLGAKVHLTTTDPANH
;
A
#
# COMPACT_ATOMS: atom_id res chain seq x y z
N MET A 1 1.51 -11.29 10.92
CA MET A 1 0.67 -12.51 10.97
C MET A 1 1.44 -13.78 10.66
N LEU A 2 2.24 -13.86 9.58
CA LEU A 2 3.01 -15.08 9.23
C LEU A 2 4.11 -15.46 10.24
N GLN A 3 4.59 -14.54 11.07
CA GLN A 3 5.57 -14.81 12.15
C GLN A 3 4.92 -15.32 13.45
N LEU A 4 3.62 -15.14 13.62
CA LEU A 4 2.90 -15.57 14.82
C LEU A 4 3.04 -17.07 15.12
N PRO A 5 2.97 -17.98 14.13
CA PRO A 5 3.10 -19.41 14.40
C PRO A 5 4.46 -19.83 14.98
N SER A 6 5.56 -19.23 14.50
CA SER A 6 6.89 -19.53 15.02
C SER A 6 7.12 -18.94 16.42
N ALA A 7 6.67 -17.72 16.66
CA ALA A 7 6.73 -17.08 17.97
C ALA A 7 5.88 -17.83 19.03
N TRP A 8 4.68 -18.28 18.64
CA TRP A 8 3.84 -19.12 19.49
C TRP A 8 4.44 -20.51 19.76
N SER A 9 5.07 -21.11 18.74
CA SER A 9 5.73 -22.42 18.92
C SER A 9 6.91 -22.33 19.90
N ALA A 10 7.70 -21.25 19.82
CA ALA A 10 8.79 -21.00 20.78
C ALA A 10 8.23 -20.79 22.20
N PHE A 11 7.21 -19.93 22.35
CA PHE A 11 6.57 -19.66 23.63
C PHE A 11 5.98 -20.93 24.29
N ILE A 12 5.31 -21.80 23.52
CA ILE A 12 4.74 -23.04 24.02
C ILE A 12 5.86 -24.05 24.40
N SER A 13 6.96 -24.11 23.64
CA SER A 13 8.09 -24.99 23.95
C SER A 13 8.87 -24.55 25.18
N GLU A 14 8.96 -23.25 25.45
CA GLU A 14 9.59 -22.71 26.65
C GLU A 14 8.70 -22.84 27.90
N SER A 15 7.37 -22.94 27.75
CA SER A 15 6.40 -23.03 28.85
C SER A 15 6.25 -24.42 29.44
N THR A 16 7.04 -25.43 29.04
CA THR A 16 6.96 -26.81 29.55
C THR A 16 7.43 -27.01 30.99
N HIS A 17 7.87 -25.95 31.68
CA HIS A 17 8.29 -25.99 33.08
C HIS A 17 7.33 -25.20 33.98
N GLY A 18 6.15 -25.75 34.23
CA GLY A 18 5.33 -25.39 35.37
C GLY A 18 4.08 -24.59 35.10
N ALA A 19 2.99 -25.14 35.58
CA ALA A 19 1.68 -24.56 35.88
C ALA A 19 1.15 -23.54 34.88
N SER A 20 0.54 -24.02 33.84
CA SER A 20 -0.20 -23.16 32.92
C SER A 20 -1.42 -22.55 33.62
N CYS A 21 -1.41 -21.24 33.78
CA CYS A 21 -2.62 -20.45 34.04
C CYS A 21 -3.58 -20.42 32.84
N LEU A 22 -3.26 -21.11 31.73
CA LEU A 22 -4.04 -21.25 30.54
C LEU A 22 -4.69 -22.64 30.54
N GLY A 23 -5.98 -22.69 30.87
CA GLY A 23 -6.76 -23.93 30.85
C GLY A 23 -6.70 -24.65 29.49
N GLN A 24 -6.84 -25.97 29.55
CA GLN A 24 -6.87 -26.97 28.47
C GLN A 24 -6.10 -26.64 27.19
N LEU A 25 -4.85 -27.05 27.14
CA LEU A 25 -3.91 -26.91 26.01
C LEU A 25 -4.29 -27.72 24.75
N SER A 26 -5.27 -28.64 24.82
CA SER A 26 -5.65 -29.52 23.72
C SER A 26 -6.09 -28.80 22.46
N GLY A 27 -6.84 -27.71 22.56
CA GLY A 27 -7.25 -26.91 21.41
C GLY A 27 -6.14 -26.02 20.82
N LEU A 28 -5.03 -25.84 21.54
CA LEU A 28 -3.86 -25.09 21.07
C LEU A 28 -2.93 -25.96 20.22
N GLU A 29 -2.81 -27.25 20.54
CA GLU A 29 -1.99 -28.20 19.76
C GLU A 29 -2.61 -28.49 18.38
N GLU A 30 -3.93 -28.66 18.30
CA GLU A 30 -4.62 -28.79 17.01
C GLU A 30 -4.44 -27.55 16.13
N ARG A 31 -4.55 -26.36 16.70
CA ARG A 31 -4.31 -25.11 15.98
C ARG A 31 -2.85 -24.94 15.54
N LYS A 32 -1.89 -25.40 16.35
CA LYS A 32 -0.47 -25.38 16.03
C LYS A 32 -0.18 -26.19 14.76
N GLU A 33 -0.79 -27.37 14.61
CA GLU A 33 -0.60 -28.21 13.43
C GLU A 33 -1.20 -27.58 12.18
N ILE A 34 -2.39 -26.97 12.27
CA ILE A 34 -3.02 -26.22 11.17
C ILE A 34 -2.11 -25.07 10.73
N TYR A 35 -1.54 -24.31 11.67
CA TYR A 35 -0.62 -23.22 11.35
C TYR A 35 0.69 -23.69 10.70
N LYS A 36 1.25 -24.79 11.16
CA LYS A 36 2.43 -25.40 10.53
C LYS A 36 2.14 -25.83 9.10
N GLN A 37 1.00 -26.50 8.85
CA GLN A 37 0.58 -26.88 7.52
C GLN A 37 0.37 -25.66 6.62
N ALA A 38 -0.24 -24.59 7.12
CA ALA A 38 -0.41 -23.35 6.39
C ALA A 38 0.94 -22.72 6.01
N VAL A 39 1.88 -22.62 6.94
CA VAL A 39 3.23 -22.09 6.65
C VAL A 39 3.97 -22.99 5.66
N HIS A 40 3.88 -24.31 5.82
CA HIS A 40 4.47 -25.27 4.88
C HIS A 40 3.89 -25.08 3.45
N THR A 41 2.57 -25.02 3.33
CA THR A 41 1.91 -24.78 2.02
C THR A 41 2.32 -23.45 1.40
N LEU A 42 2.41 -22.38 2.20
CA LEU A 42 2.82 -21.07 1.73
C LEU A 42 4.30 -21.02 1.31
N SER A 43 5.15 -21.85 1.91
CA SER A 43 6.58 -21.96 1.57
C SER A 43 6.84 -22.91 0.40
N ASP A 44 5.88 -23.79 0.07
CA ASP A 44 6.00 -24.70 -1.06
C ASP A 44 5.85 -23.96 -2.38
N SER A 45 6.93 -23.83 -3.12
CA SER A 45 6.97 -23.16 -4.41
C SER A 45 6.15 -23.82 -5.51
N ALA A 46 5.83 -25.12 -5.37
CA ALA A 46 4.95 -25.83 -6.29
C ALA A 46 3.46 -25.55 -6.02
N ALA A 47 3.11 -25.35 -4.75
CA ALA A 47 1.72 -25.09 -4.32
C ALA A 47 1.38 -23.58 -4.30
N THR A 48 2.35 -22.71 -4.00
CA THR A 48 2.09 -21.29 -3.75
C THR A 48 2.97 -20.39 -4.60
N ARG A 49 2.34 -19.39 -5.21
CA ARG A 49 3.01 -18.20 -5.75
C ARG A 49 2.48 -16.96 -5.08
N LEU A 50 3.36 -16.17 -4.49
CA LEU A 50 3.03 -14.87 -3.92
C LEU A 50 3.09 -13.80 -5.00
N VAL A 51 2.07 -12.97 -5.09
CA VAL A 51 2.03 -11.84 -6.01
C VAL A 51 2.16 -10.56 -5.21
N LEU A 52 3.29 -9.87 -5.36
CA LEU A 52 3.49 -8.52 -4.85
C LEU A 52 2.85 -7.52 -5.80
N VAL A 53 1.99 -6.66 -5.28
CA VAL A 53 1.35 -5.62 -6.08
C VAL A 53 1.86 -4.26 -5.62
N SER A 54 2.44 -3.49 -6.53
CA SER A 54 2.95 -2.15 -6.26
C SER A 54 2.43 -1.15 -7.28
N ARG A 55 2.47 0.13 -6.89
CA ARG A 55 2.32 1.24 -7.84
C ARG A 55 3.69 1.61 -8.41
N PRO A 56 3.75 2.23 -9.60
CA PRO A 56 4.99 2.69 -10.22
C PRO A 56 5.48 4.01 -9.58
N ASP A 57 5.72 3.99 -8.28
CA ASP A 57 6.23 5.11 -7.47
C ASP A 57 7.33 4.60 -6.54
N ASP A 58 8.29 5.44 -6.18
CA ASP A 58 9.48 5.06 -5.39
C ASP A 58 9.13 4.43 -4.03
N ALA A 59 8.23 5.05 -3.27
CA ALA A 59 7.89 4.57 -1.93
C ALA A 59 7.17 3.21 -1.96
N PRO A 60 6.12 2.97 -2.78
CA PRO A 60 5.52 1.66 -2.94
C PRO A 60 6.48 0.57 -3.43
N LEU A 61 7.41 0.90 -4.33
CA LEU A 61 8.40 -0.06 -4.83
C LEU A 61 9.41 -0.45 -3.73
N LYS A 62 9.88 0.51 -2.94
CA LYS A 62 10.75 0.23 -1.77
C LYS A 62 10.02 -0.62 -0.73
N GLU A 63 8.76 -0.35 -0.47
CA GLU A 63 7.94 -1.13 0.46
C GLU A 63 7.70 -2.56 -0.06
N ALA A 64 7.45 -2.73 -1.36
CA ALA A 64 7.35 -4.05 -1.97
C ALA A 64 8.68 -4.83 -1.85
N ALA A 65 9.82 -4.16 -2.02
CA ALA A 65 11.15 -4.77 -1.85
C ALA A 65 11.39 -5.21 -0.40
N ARG A 66 11.02 -4.37 0.58
CA ARG A 66 11.11 -4.71 2.01
C ARG A 66 10.23 -5.92 2.33
N SER A 67 8.97 -5.89 1.92
CA SER A 67 8.04 -7.00 2.12
C SER A 67 8.52 -8.29 1.46
N SER A 68 9.08 -8.20 0.25
CA SER A 68 9.68 -9.34 -0.45
C SER A 68 10.79 -9.99 0.39
N HIS A 69 11.70 -9.18 0.92
CA HIS A 69 12.80 -9.65 1.73
C HIS A 69 12.32 -10.37 3.01
N GLU A 70 11.34 -9.76 3.71
CA GLU A 70 10.74 -10.35 4.91
C GLU A 70 10.06 -11.70 4.61
N LEU A 71 9.35 -11.79 3.48
CA LEU A 71 8.68 -13.02 3.07
C LEU A 71 9.66 -14.11 2.61
N GLN A 72 10.75 -13.74 1.95
CA GLN A 72 11.82 -14.68 1.61
C GLN A 72 12.48 -15.27 2.85
N ALA A 73 12.69 -14.46 3.91
CA ALA A 73 13.21 -14.93 5.20
C ALA A 73 12.27 -15.95 5.86
N LEU A 74 10.96 -15.91 5.58
CA LEU A 74 9.97 -16.88 6.01
C LEU A 74 9.84 -18.10 5.07
N GLY A 75 10.72 -18.22 4.06
CA GLY A 75 10.71 -19.33 3.11
C GLY A 75 9.83 -19.13 1.88
N ILE A 76 9.08 -18.03 1.77
CA ILE A 76 8.18 -17.76 0.64
C ILE A 76 9.00 -17.14 -0.51
N ARG A 77 9.60 -17.98 -1.33
CA ARG A 77 10.55 -17.56 -2.37
C ARG A 77 9.94 -17.45 -3.77
N ASN A 78 8.85 -18.17 -4.06
CA ASN A 78 8.18 -18.11 -5.35
C ASN A 78 7.32 -16.84 -5.44
N GLN A 79 7.92 -15.75 -5.92
CA GLN A 79 7.29 -14.44 -5.95
C GLN A 79 7.17 -13.92 -7.39
N ALA A 80 6.15 -13.11 -7.64
CA ALA A 80 5.95 -12.35 -8.85
C ALA A 80 5.58 -10.89 -8.50
N LEU A 81 5.84 -9.96 -9.41
CA LEU A 81 5.56 -8.54 -9.23
C LEU A 81 4.48 -8.08 -10.20
N VAL A 82 3.51 -7.35 -9.72
CA VAL A 82 2.52 -6.64 -10.55
C VAL A 82 2.62 -5.14 -10.29
N ILE A 83 2.92 -4.39 -11.34
CA ILE A 83 2.91 -2.93 -11.31
C ILE A 83 1.52 -2.45 -11.74
N ASN A 84 0.78 -1.92 -10.80
CA ASN A 84 -0.60 -1.49 -11.00
C ASN A 84 -0.69 0.03 -11.25
N GLY A 85 -1.39 0.41 -12.30
CA GLY A 85 -1.64 1.81 -12.65
C GLY A 85 -0.48 2.47 -13.40
N LEU A 86 0.22 1.70 -14.25
CA LEU A 86 1.28 2.22 -15.11
C LEU A 86 0.69 3.05 -16.26
N LEU A 87 1.13 4.29 -16.39
CA LEU A 87 0.78 5.14 -17.52
C LEU A 87 1.60 4.72 -18.73
N GLN A 88 0.94 4.38 -19.83
CA GLN A 88 1.59 3.85 -21.03
C GLN A 88 2.08 4.94 -21.99
N GLN A 89 1.40 6.08 -21.98
CA GLN A 89 1.71 7.23 -22.85
C GLN A 89 1.59 8.51 -22.05
N SER A 90 2.40 9.52 -22.38
CA SER A 90 2.19 10.89 -21.93
C SER A 90 1.34 11.64 -22.94
N ASP A 91 0.52 12.56 -22.45
CA ASP A 91 -0.08 13.60 -23.26
C ASP A 91 0.80 14.84 -23.13
N ASP A 92 1.39 15.27 -24.25
CA ASP A 92 2.31 16.43 -24.26
C ASP A 92 1.58 17.76 -24.01
N GLU A 93 0.26 17.80 -24.21
CA GLU A 93 -0.57 18.98 -23.95
C GLU A 93 -0.97 19.08 -22.46
N ASP A 94 -0.99 17.96 -21.71
CA ASP A 94 -1.30 17.96 -20.29
C ASP A 94 -0.04 17.85 -19.42
N ALA A 95 0.32 18.95 -18.77
CA ALA A 95 1.48 19.02 -17.88
C ALA A 95 1.41 18.02 -16.69
N VAL A 96 0.21 17.73 -16.19
CA VAL A 96 0.03 16.79 -15.06
C VAL A 96 0.31 15.37 -15.52
N THR A 97 -0.26 14.96 -16.64
CA THR A 97 -0.05 13.62 -17.24
C THR A 97 1.42 13.42 -17.58
N ARG A 98 2.07 14.43 -18.19
CA ARG A 98 3.50 14.38 -18.51
C ARG A 98 4.37 14.20 -17.26
N GLN A 99 4.17 15.01 -16.22
CA GLN A 99 4.92 14.88 -14.96
C GLN A 99 4.67 13.54 -14.27
N LEU A 100 3.43 13.05 -14.30
CA LEU A 100 3.11 11.72 -13.76
C LEU A 100 3.86 10.63 -14.52
N PHE A 101 3.84 10.68 -15.86
CA PHE A 101 4.56 9.73 -16.70
C PHE A 101 6.06 9.74 -16.41
N GLU A 102 6.69 10.92 -16.41
CA GLU A 102 8.13 11.07 -16.12
C GLU A 102 8.51 10.52 -14.75
N ARG A 103 7.69 10.81 -13.72
CA ARG A 103 7.89 10.30 -12.36
C ARG A 103 7.78 8.78 -12.32
N GLN A 104 6.77 8.21 -12.98
CA GLN A 104 6.61 6.75 -13.04
C GLN A 104 7.77 6.09 -13.78
N GLN A 105 8.21 6.66 -14.91
CA GLN A 105 9.35 6.16 -15.67
C GLN A 105 10.64 6.24 -14.84
N ALA A 106 10.85 7.31 -14.07
CA ALA A 106 11.99 7.43 -13.17
C ALA A 106 11.96 6.36 -12.07
N ALA A 107 10.80 6.16 -11.43
CA ALA A 107 10.62 5.12 -10.41
C ALA A 107 10.86 3.71 -10.96
N MET A 108 10.40 3.42 -12.17
CA MET A 108 10.62 2.13 -12.83
C MET A 108 12.11 1.90 -13.18
N ARG A 109 12.83 2.94 -13.64
CA ARG A 109 14.28 2.84 -13.85
C ARG A 109 15.05 2.61 -12.56
N ASN A 110 14.63 3.25 -11.48
CA ASN A 110 15.25 3.17 -10.14
C ASN A 110 14.67 2.04 -9.28
N MET A 111 13.92 1.10 -9.88
CA MET A 111 13.35 -0.04 -9.18
C MET A 111 14.43 -0.77 -8.36
N PRO A 112 14.16 -1.12 -7.09
CA PRO A 112 15.09 -1.89 -6.27
C PRO A 112 15.54 -3.18 -6.95
N GLU A 113 16.84 -3.47 -6.91
CA GLU A 113 17.45 -4.64 -7.57
C GLU A 113 16.80 -5.96 -7.12
N SER A 114 16.38 -6.05 -5.86
CA SER A 114 15.70 -7.22 -5.30
C SER A 114 14.36 -7.55 -6.00
N LEU A 115 13.74 -6.59 -6.68
CA LEU A 115 12.50 -6.81 -7.42
C LEU A 115 12.73 -7.14 -8.90
N LYS A 116 13.88 -6.77 -9.46
CA LYS A 116 14.18 -6.96 -10.91
C LYS A 116 14.30 -8.44 -11.32
N GLY A 117 14.58 -9.33 -10.36
CA GLY A 117 14.70 -10.76 -10.61
C GLY A 117 13.36 -11.52 -10.68
N PHE A 118 12.25 -10.87 -10.39
CA PHE A 118 10.94 -11.54 -10.41
C PHE A 118 10.26 -11.47 -11.78
N PRO A 119 9.41 -12.47 -12.12
CA PRO A 119 8.45 -12.30 -13.20
C PRO A 119 7.59 -11.07 -12.92
N ALA A 120 7.65 -10.09 -13.82
CA ALA A 120 6.97 -8.81 -13.64
C ALA A 120 5.87 -8.62 -14.69
N PHE A 121 4.72 -8.15 -14.23
CA PHE A 121 3.55 -7.84 -15.04
C PHE A 121 3.13 -6.41 -14.78
N SER A 122 2.46 -5.77 -15.74
CA SER A 122 1.92 -4.42 -15.55
C SER A 122 0.44 -4.36 -15.88
N ILE A 123 -0.27 -3.54 -15.11
CA ILE A 123 -1.66 -3.18 -15.37
C ILE A 123 -1.68 -1.69 -15.70
N PRO A 124 -2.16 -1.30 -16.89
CA PRO A 124 -2.25 0.10 -17.25
C PRO A 124 -3.18 0.90 -16.33
N LEU A 125 -2.85 2.18 -16.15
CA LEU A 125 -3.78 3.11 -15.52
C LEU A 125 -5.04 3.22 -16.38
N ARG A 126 -6.21 3.07 -15.76
CA ARG A 126 -7.50 3.11 -16.44
C ARG A 126 -8.27 4.35 -16.01
N SER A 127 -9.03 4.93 -16.93
CA SER A 127 -9.89 6.10 -16.73
C SER A 127 -11.24 5.76 -16.10
N TYR A 128 -11.51 4.50 -15.78
CA TYR A 128 -12.78 4.03 -15.24
C TYR A 128 -12.61 3.26 -13.93
N ASN A 129 -13.64 3.28 -13.10
CA ASN A 129 -13.69 2.55 -11.84
C ASN A 129 -13.90 1.05 -12.07
N LEU A 130 -13.19 0.21 -11.28
CA LEU A 130 -13.32 -1.25 -11.27
C LEU A 130 -14.46 -1.71 -10.32
N SER A 131 -15.59 -1.04 -10.35
CA SER A 131 -16.72 -1.26 -9.43
C SER A 131 -17.69 -2.36 -9.88
N ASN A 132 -17.55 -2.87 -11.11
CA ASN A 132 -18.42 -3.92 -11.65
C ASN A 132 -17.65 -4.95 -12.47
N ILE A 133 -18.27 -6.12 -12.68
CA ILE A 133 -17.65 -7.26 -13.40
C ILE A 133 -17.29 -6.89 -14.85
N ALA A 134 -18.10 -6.06 -15.51
CA ALA A 134 -17.83 -5.64 -16.89
C ALA A 134 -16.52 -4.83 -16.97
N ASN A 135 -16.32 -3.88 -16.05
CA ASN A 135 -15.09 -3.09 -15.97
C ASN A 135 -13.87 -3.94 -15.58
N ILE A 136 -14.04 -4.95 -14.72
CA ILE A 136 -12.97 -5.90 -14.38
C ILE A 136 -12.57 -6.71 -15.61
N ARG A 137 -13.54 -7.20 -16.40
CA ARG A 137 -13.25 -7.90 -17.65
C ARG A 137 -12.52 -7.00 -18.67
N ARG A 138 -12.96 -5.73 -18.82
CA ARG A 138 -12.29 -4.75 -19.67
C ARG A 138 -10.85 -4.44 -19.22
N MET A 139 -10.55 -4.51 -17.92
CA MET A 139 -9.20 -4.34 -17.42
C MET A 139 -8.23 -5.39 -17.99
N LEU A 140 -8.72 -6.61 -18.23
CA LEU A 140 -7.93 -7.74 -18.74
C LEU A 140 -7.85 -7.76 -20.27
N SER A 141 -8.66 -6.94 -20.96
CA SER A 141 -8.59 -6.78 -22.41
C SER A 141 -7.64 -5.65 -22.79
N SER A 142 -7.04 -5.77 -23.96
CA SER A 142 -6.17 -4.73 -24.54
C SER A 142 -6.95 -3.55 -25.14
N ASP A 143 -8.28 -3.55 -25.01
CA ASP A 143 -9.13 -2.56 -25.65
C ASP A 143 -8.80 -1.15 -25.19
N ALA A 144 -8.59 -0.31 -26.18
CA ALA A 144 -8.25 1.09 -26.03
C ALA A 144 -9.27 1.83 -25.14
N VAL A 145 -8.77 2.81 -24.44
CA VAL A 145 -9.48 3.73 -23.56
C VAL A 145 -10.76 4.24 -24.25
N ALA A 146 -11.92 3.76 -23.83
CA ALA A 146 -13.16 4.43 -24.19
C ALA A 146 -13.15 5.82 -23.55
N GLY A 147 -13.49 6.84 -24.33
CA GLY A 147 -13.37 8.26 -24.10
C GLY A 147 -13.22 8.73 -22.65
N VAL A 148 -12.31 9.65 -22.44
CA VAL A 148 -12.13 10.35 -21.17
C VAL A 148 -13.48 10.96 -20.80
N PRO A 149 -14.01 10.69 -19.58
CA PRO A 149 -15.20 11.40 -19.12
C PRO A 149 -14.92 12.90 -19.18
N ASP A 150 -15.86 13.66 -19.75
CA ASP A 150 -15.80 15.13 -19.76
C ASP A 150 -15.79 15.60 -18.28
N TYR A 151 -14.58 15.83 -17.74
CA TYR A 151 -14.43 16.36 -16.40
C TYR A 151 -14.74 17.84 -16.42
N ARG A 152 -15.84 18.21 -15.78
CA ARG A 152 -16.18 19.61 -15.52
C ARG A 152 -15.85 19.90 -14.06
N PRO A 153 -14.91 20.82 -13.79
CA PRO A 153 -14.69 21.30 -12.44
C PRO A 153 -16.01 21.84 -11.85
N LEU A 154 -16.30 21.46 -10.61
CA LEU A 154 -17.46 22.03 -9.91
C LEU A 154 -17.21 23.51 -9.68
N ALA A 155 -18.14 24.36 -10.09
CA ALA A 155 -18.06 25.79 -9.87
C ALA A 155 -18.02 26.09 -8.35
N GLY A 156 -17.02 26.85 -7.89
CA GLY A 156 -16.88 27.24 -6.48
C GLY A 156 -16.16 26.20 -5.60
N GLU A 157 -15.42 25.26 -6.15
CA GLU A 157 -14.55 24.39 -5.37
C GLU A 157 -13.54 25.19 -4.54
N LYS A 158 -13.54 24.95 -3.22
CA LYS A 158 -12.54 25.49 -2.32
C LYS A 158 -11.24 24.69 -2.44
N THR A 159 -10.14 25.39 -2.41
CA THR A 159 -8.80 24.79 -2.46
C THR A 159 -8.36 24.26 -1.09
N LEU A 160 -7.25 23.52 -1.05
CA LEU A 160 -6.64 23.13 0.22
C LEU A 160 -6.10 24.34 1.00
N ASP A 161 -5.69 25.40 0.31
CA ASP A 161 -5.22 26.64 0.94
C ASP A 161 -6.39 27.40 1.58
N ASP A 162 -7.59 27.39 0.99
CA ASP A 162 -8.81 27.91 1.62
C ASP A 162 -9.15 27.15 2.89
N LEU A 163 -8.99 25.81 2.89
CA LEU A 163 -9.19 25.00 4.09
C LEU A 163 -8.18 25.37 5.18
N VAL A 164 -6.90 25.56 4.84
CA VAL A 164 -5.87 25.96 5.79
C VAL A 164 -6.19 27.31 6.41
N GLN A 165 -6.66 28.27 5.61
CA GLN A 165 -7.06 29.58 6.08
C GLN A 165 -8.25 29.49 7.06
N ASP A 166 -9.28 28.75 6.69
CA ASP A 166 -10.47 28.50 7.53
C ASP A 166 -10.10 27.84 8.88
N LEU A 167 -9.21 26.85 8.86
CA LEU A 167 -8.71 26.18 10.06
C LEU A 167 -7.93 27.13 10.98
N TYR A 168 -7.13 28.03 10.40
CA TYR A 168 -6.39 29.04 11.13
C TYR A 168 -7.32 30.08 11.77
N GLU A 169 -8.26 30.63 11.02
CA GLU A 169 -9.20 31.64 11.47
C GLU A 169 -10.19 31.09 12.51
N SER A 170 -10.64 29.84 12.32
CA SER A 170 -11.55 29.18 13.27
C SER A 170 -10.87 28.74 14.57
N GLY A 171 -9.55 28.87 14.71
CA GLY A 171 -8.79 28.57 15.92
C GLY A 171 -8.84 27.10 16.35
N LYS A 172 -9.02 26.17 15.43
CA LYS A 172 -9.08 24.73 15.73
C LYS A 172 -7.73 24.25 16.25
N ARG A 173 -7.74 23.55 17.41
CA ARG A 173 -6.52 23.08 18.08
C ARG A 173 -6.16 21.65 17.71
N VAL A 174 -7.13 20.85 17.31
CA VAL A 174 -6.93 19.43 16.96
C VAL A 174 -7.58 19.19 15.59
N ILE A 175 -6.78 18.66 14.68
CA ILE A 175 -7.19 18.37 13.30
C ILE A 175 -6.86 16.92 13.01
N PHE A 176 -7.84 16.12 12.59
CA PHE A 176 -7.64 14.73 12.18
C PHE A 176 -7.82 14.58 10.68
N THR A 177 -6.90 13.88 10.04
CA THR A 177 -7.05 13.39 8.67
C THR A 177 -7.34 11.90 8.70
N MET A 178 -8.47 11.49 8.12
CA MET A 178 -8.94 10.11 8.16
C MET A 178 -9.25 9.61 6.74
N GLY A 179 -9.16 8.30 6.53
CA GLY A 179 -9.48 7.66 5.25
C GLY A 179 -8.84 6.28 5.11
N LYS A 180 -9.18 5.54 4.06
CA LYS A 180 -8.56 4.24 3.73
C LYS A 180 -7.08 4.38 3.36
N GLY A 181 -6.34 3.26 3.31
CA GLY A 181 -4.95 3.24 2.84
C GLY A 181 -4.77 3.82 1.44
N GLY A 182 -3.69 4.58 1.22
CA GLY A 182 -3.35 5.11 -0.10
C GLY A 182 -4.12 6.34 -0.60
N VAL A 183 -5.07 6.89 0.17
CA VAL A 183 -5.88 8.06 -0.24
C VAL A 183 -5.18 9.42 0.01
N GLY A 184 -3.93 9.41 0.47
CA GLY A 184 -3.17 10.65 0.66
C GLY A 184 -3.34 11.32 2.02
N LYS A 185 -3.79 10.62 3.07
CA LYS A 185 -3.96 11.18 4.43
C LYS A 185 -2.73 11.93 4.93
N THR A 186 -1.58 11.27 4.92
CA THR A 186 -0.30 11.84 5.37
C THR A 186 0.10 13.07 4.55
N THR A 187 -0.09 13.01 3.23
CA THR A 187 0.20 14.13 2.33
C THR A 187 -0.66 15.35 2.66
N VAL A 188 -1.97 15.15 2.84
CA VAL A 188 -2.91 16.22 3.21
C VAL A 188 -2.59 16.77 4.60
N ALA A 189 -2.34 15.90 5.60
CA ALA A 189 -1.96 16.33 6.95
C ALA A 189 -0.69 17.18 6.94
N THR A 190 0.33 16.76 6.19
CA THR A 190 1.59 17.51 6.06
C THR A 190 1.38 18.88 5.40
N ARG A 191 0.58 18.95 4.33
CA ARG A 191 0.26 20.21 3.65
C ARG A 191 -0.49 21.17 4.58
N ILE A 192 -1.47 20.68 5.34
CA ILE A 192 -2.19 21.49 6.34
C ILE A 192 -1.22 21.99 7.41
N ALA A 193 -0.37 21.13 7.96
CA ALA A 193 0.59 21.50 8.99
C ALA A 193 1.57 22.58 8.51
N LEU A 194 2.10 22.43 7.30
CA LEU A 194 2.99 23.42 6.69
C LEU A 194 2.27 24.74 6.40
N GLY A 195 1.02 24.68 5.93
CA GLY A 195 0.21 25.87 5.66
C GLY A 195 -0.07 26.66 6.96
N LEU A 196 -0.51 26.00 8.00
CA LEU A 196 -0.74 26.62 9.32
C LEU A 196 0.54 27.20 9.91
N LYS A 197 1.68 26.50 9.76
CA LYS A 197 2.99 27.03 10.18
C LYS A 197 3.36 28.31 9.45
N ARG A 198 3.09 28.40 8.14
CA ARG A 198 3.32 29.62 7.34
C ARG A 198 2.47 30.80 7.82
N LEU A 199 1.28 30.54 8.33
CA LEU A 199 0.40 31.54 8.96
C LEU A 199 0.80 31.90 10.41
N GLY A 200 1.89 31.32 10.93
CA GLY A 200 2.43 31.63 12.27
C GLY A 200 1.92 30.73 13.39
N ALA A 201 1.13 29.68 13.10
CA ALA A 201 0.69 28.74 14.12
C ALA A 201 1.82 27.81 14.57
N LYS A 202 1.82 27.47 15.88
CA LYS A 202 2.65 26.39 16.42
C LYS A 202 1.96 25.05 16.16
N VAL A 203 2.56 24.21 15.30
CA VAL A 203 1.97 22.95 14.86
C VAL A 203 2.83 21.77 15.30
N HIS A 204 2.18 20.75 15.86
CA HIS A 204 2.73 19.43 16.09
C HIS A 204 2.02 18.43 15.18
N LEU A 205 2.77 17.75 14.31
CA LEU A 205 2.24 16.70 13.42
C LEU A 205 2.64 15.34 13.96
N THR A 206 1.68 14.46 14.13
CA THR A 206 1.91 13.07 14.55
C THR A 206 1.10 12.09 13.71
N THR A 207 1.53 10.85 13.69
CA THR A 207 0.81 9.76 13.03
C THR A 207 0.54 8.62 14.01
N THR A 208 -0.61 7.98 13.87
CA THR A 208 -0.94 6.73 14.57
C THR A 208 -0.68 5.50 13.70
N ASP A 209 -0.18 5.70 12.47
CA ASP A 209 0.20 4.60 11.59
C ASP A 209 1.50 3.97 12.12
N PRO A 210 1.52 2.65 12.44
CA PRO A 210 2.71 1.97 12.92
C PRO A 210 3.79 1.78 11.84
N ALA A 211 3.46 2.01 10.56
CA ALA A 211 4.45 2.00 9.49
C ALA A 211 5.36 3.24 9.63
N ASN A 212 6.62 3.03 10.00
CA ASN A 212 7.64 4.08 9.99
C ASN A 212 7.86 4.54 8.53
N HIS A 213 7.45 5.75 8.27
CA HIS A 213 7.75 6.46 7.02
C HIS A 213 8.93 7.40 7.21
#